data_3441f85bbb6100bbb880a36d1ef05b26
#
_entry.id   3441f85bbb6100bbb880a36d1ef05b26
#
_cell.length_a   1.000
_cell.length_b   1.000
_cell.length_c   1.000
_cell.angle_alpha   90.00
_cell.angle_beta   90.00
_cell.angle_gamma   90.00
#
_symmetry.space_group_name_H-M   'P 1'
#
loop_
_entity.id
_entity.type
_entity.pdbx_description
1 polymer ?
#
loop_
_entity_poly.entity_id
_entity_poly.type
_entity_poly.pdbx_seq_one_letter_code
_entity_poly.pdbx_strand_id
1 'polypeptide(L)'
;MSMGGTDNVREYYRHVTEMDIGDVARELLPGRITQETGQRLMCDCPNHQSQSRLSLHVMLDKQGWYCFGCGVGGDVLQLVEFIQTGSVTAGQSGPMPDSHRQARDYLAKKAGLPPLSRYGLSQERLAQTEADRAFELRVKDALTALARLYHARLKESPEVLDWLKSKYALSEETIDDLLIGYADNASGAVAQLTGGEDGFSKRELAATGAFRPTSQDGLTPFFERRIVFPYWSRGRVVFMIGRKTPWTPDVGWEQGKYKKLPVHDEHQRPYVADFINNALLFNEDCLLARPGKVIITEGVTDCLALMQLGLPTVSPVTVRIRAADWERLIPKLRGVETVYICQDNELSQAGLKGALQTARTLAEHKIDTRLVTLPLSETQLSARQELTERFGLTASVGPKELAKLLAGRPAEEIQAAEVLLANAKIDVNDYIAAGPTREDFA
;
A
#
# COMPACT_ATOMS: atom_id res chain seq x y z
N MET A 1 -6.42 -29.43 10.05
CA MET A 1 -6.99 -30.44 9.11
C MET A 1 -7.96 -29.73 8.19
N SER A 2 -7.50 -29.39 6.96
CA SER A 2 -8.22 -28.49 6.04
C SER A 2 -8.64 -29.25 4.78
N MET A 3 -9.45 -30.30 4.92
CA MET A 3 -10.04 -30.98 3.77
C MET A 3 -11.34 -30.34 3.24
N GLY A 4 -12.01 -29.48 4.01
CA GLY A 4 -13.30 -28.91 3.59
C GLY A 4 -13.26 -27.79 2.56
N GLY A 5 -12.14 -27.08 2.43
CA GLY A 5 -12.09 -25.89 1.56
C GLY A 5 -12.00 -26.18 0.06
N THR A 6 -11.25 -27.22 -0.33
CA THR A 6 -11.08 -27.62 -1.75
C THR A 6 -12.32 -28.29 -2.32
N ASP A 7 -13.05 -29.03 -1.52
CA ASP A 7 -14.27 -29.73 -1.94
C ASP A 7 -15.42 -28.74 -2.15
N ASN A 8 -15.58 -27.76 -1.26
CA ASN A 8 -16.55 -26.68 -1.42
C ASN A 8 -16.31 -25.83 -2.68
N VAL A 9 -15.03 -25.54 -2.99
CA VAL A 9 -14.67 -24.81 -4.21
C VAL A 9 -15.02 -25.60 -5.46
N ARG A 10 -14.69 -26.91 -5.50
CA ARG A 10 -15.03 -27.79 -6.62
C ARG A 10 -16.54 -27.92 -6.80
N GLU A 11 -17.27 -28.08 -5.72
CA GLU A 11 -18.72 -28.16 -5.75
C GLU A 11 -19.35 -26.83 -6.25
N TYR A 12 -18.83 -25.70 -5.79
CA TYR A 12 -19.27 -24.39 -6.27
C TYR A 12 -19.09 -24.23 -7.77
N TYR A 13 -17.89 -24.55 -8.28
CA TYR A 13 -17.62 -24.48 -9.72
C TYR A 13 -18.48 -25.46 -10.50
N ARG A 14 -18.74 -26.67 -9.98
CA ARG A 14 -19.67 -27.61 -10.59
C ARG A 14 -21.05 -26.99 -10.79
N HIS A 15 -21.65 -26.41 -9.75
CA HIS A 15 -22.95 -25.74 -9.87
C HIS A 15 -22.97 -24.61 -10.87
N VAL A 16 -21.88 -23.83 -10.95
CA VAL A 16 -21.75 -22.73 -11.90
C VAL A 16 -21.62 -23.23 -13.33
N THR A 17 -20.89 -24.31 -13.57
CA THR A 17 -20.65 -24.88 -14.92
C THR A 17 -21.75 -25.83 -15.37
N GLU A 18 -22.60 -26.33 -14.50
CA GLU A 18 -23.79 -27.15 -14.83
C GLU A 18 -25.00 -26.31 -15.28
N MET A 19 -24.90 -24.99 -15.32
CA MET A 19 -25.98 -24.14 -15.87
C MET A 19 -26.15 -24.38 -17.35
N ASP A 20 -27.40 -24.39 -17.81
CA ASP A 20 -27.70 -24.62 -19.24
C ASP A 20 -27.11 -23.51 -20.11
N ILE A 21 -26.18 -23.90 -20.98
CA ILE A 21 -25.43 -22.98 -21.84
C ILE A 21 -26.34 -22.27 -22.85
N GLY A 22 -27.40 -22.92 -23.28
CA GLY A 22 -28.37 -22.35 -24.22
C GLY A 22 -29.14 -21.20 -23.58
N ASP A 23 -29.59 -21.36 -22.34
CA ASP A 23 -30.31 -20.33 -21.61
C ASP A 23 -29.41 -19.11 -21.35
N VAL A 24 -28.16 -19.35 -20.98
CA VAL A 24 -27.16 -18.30 -20.79
C VAL A 24 -26.86 -17.59 -22.11
N ALA A 25 -26.70 -18.33 -23.20
CA ALA A 25 -26.45 -17.76 -24.53
C ALA A 25 -27.63 -16.90 -25.02
N ARG A 26 -28.88 -17.36 -24.86
CA ARG A 26 -30.08 -16.60 -25.24
C ARG A 26 -30.18 -15.27 -24.49
N GLU A 27 -29.80 -15.26 -23.22
CA GLU A 27 -29.80 -14.04 -22.40
C GLU A 27 -28.69 -13.07 -22.79
N LEU A 28 -27.47 -13.56 -23.03
CA LEU A 28 -26.31 -12.71 -23.24
C LEU A 28 -26.09 -12.29 -24.71
N LEU A 29 -26.76 -12.97 -25.66
CA LEU A 29 -26.65 -12.71 -27.09
C LEU A 29 -28.00 -12.28 -27.73
N PRO A 30 -28.73 -11.31 -27.12
CA PRO A 30 -30.03 -10.88 -27.66
C PRO A 30 -29.83 -10.30 -29.07
N GLY A 31 -30.63 -10.80 -30.04
CA GLY A 31 -30.57 -10.36 -31.45
C GLY A 31 -29.34 -10.82 -32.25
N ARG A 32 -28.46 -11.63 -31.63
CA ARG A 32 -27.29 -12.23 -32.29
C ARG A 32 -27.45 -13.70 -32.64
N ILE A 33 -28.50 -14.35 -32.19
CA ILE A 33 -28.85 -15.72 -32.57
C ILE A 33 -29.45 -15.67 -33.96
N THR A 34 -28.73 -16.20 -34.93
CA THR A 34 -29.10 -16.16 -36.38
C THR A 34 -29.90 -17.40 -36.78
N GLN A 35 -29.55 -18.57 -36.22
CA GLN A 35 -30.23 -19.82 -36.41
C GLN A 35 -30.28 -20.64 -35.15
N GLU A 36 -31.36 -21.34 -34.91
CA GLU A 36 -31.56 -22.24 -33.77
C GLU A 36 -32.11 -23.57 -34.25
N THR A 37 -31.53 -24.65 -33.77
CA THR A 37 -31.98 -26.02 -33.94
C THR A 37 -32.09 -26.68 -32.55
N GLY A 38 -32.75 -27.84 -32.45
CA GLY A 38 -32.85 -28.57 -31.18
C GLY A 38 -31.48 -28.96 -30.55
N GLN A 39 -30.39 -28.87 -31.29
CA GLN A 39 -29.06 -29.25 -30.81
C GLN A 39 -28.05 -28.09 -30.78
N ARG A 40 -28.36 -26.95 -31.40
CA ARG A 40 -27.35 -25.89 -31.61
C ARG A 40 -27.98 -24.52 -31.80
N LEU A 41 -27.34 -23.51 -31.23
CA LEU A 41 -27.50 -22.10 -31.59
C LEU A 41 -26.31 -21.68 -32.48
N MET A 42 -26.58 -21.00 -33.56
CA MET A 42 -25.58 -20.38 -34.42
C MET A 42 -25.75 -18.87 -34.35
N CYS A 43 -24.71 -18.21 -33.91
CA CYS A 43 -24.76 -16.81 -33.49
C CYS A 43 -23.73 -15.96 -34.24
N ASP A 44 -24.07 -14.68 -34.37
CA ASP A 44 -23.13 -13.63 -34.73
C ASP A 44 -22.21 -13.34 -33.54
N CYS A 45 -20.90 -13.50 -33.72
CA CYS A 45 -19.95 -13.32 -32.65
C CYS A 45 -19.88 -11.85 -32.15
N PRO A 46 -19.92 -11.58 -30.85
CA PRO A 46 -19.81 -10.21 -30.34
C PRO A 46 -18.41 -9.61 -30.52
N ASN A 47 -17.37 -10.44 -30.69
CA ASN A 47 -15.97 -10.03 -30.58
C ASN A 47 -15.25 -9.96 -31.94
N HIS A 48 -15.90 -10.35 -33.05
CA HIS A 48 -15.41 -10.12 -34.41
C HIS A 48 -16.56 -10.02 -35.42
N GLN A 49 -16.33 -9.37 -36.53
CA GLN A 49 -17.29 -9.31 -37.62
C GLN A 49 -17.15 -10.53 -38.56
N SER A 50 -18.28 -11.18 -38.86
CA SER A 50 -18.36 -12.30 -39.80
C SER A 50 -19.43 -12.03 -40.87
N GLN A 51 -19.09 -12.25 -42.14
CA GLN A 51 -20.05 -12.08 -43.25
C GLN A 51 -21.25 -13.04 -43.13
N SER A 52 -21.01 -14.27 -42.64
CA SER A 52 -22.05 -15.27 -42.47
C SER A 52 -22.93 -15.04 -41.25
N ARG A 53 -22.45 -14.26 -40.26
CA ARG A 53 -23.08 -14.08 -38.96
C ARG A 53 -23.39 -15.39 -38.21
N LEU A 54 -22.65 -16.47 -38.53
CA LEU A 54 -22.84 -17.83 -38.04
C LEU A 54 -21.58 -18.42 -37.41
N SER A 55 -20.64 -17.57 -37.01
CA SER A 55 -19.30 -18.00 -36.59
C SER A 55 -19.22 -18.52 -35.15
N LEU A 56 -20.15 -18.15 -34.28
CA LEU A 56 -20.24 -18.62 -32.89
C LEU A 56 -21.30 -19.72 -32.77
N HIS A 57 -20.86 -20.92 -32.44
CA HIS A 57 -21.75 -22.08 -32.27
C HIS A 57 -21.85 -22.44 -30.78
N VAL A 58 -23.08 -22.56 -30.28
CA VAL A 58 -23.37 -23.09 -28.95
C VAL A 58 -24.04 -24.45 -29.10
N MET A 59 -23.41 -25.50 -28.62
CA MET A 59 -23.83 -26.89 -28.76
C MET A 59 -24.63 -27.29 -27.52
N LEU A 60 -25.94 -27.40 -27.66
CA LEU A 60 -26.86 -27.64 -26.53
C LEU A 60 -26.74 -29.05 -25.96
N ASP A 61 -26.47 -30.03 -26.80
CA ASP A 61 -26.26 -31.44 -26.42
C ASP A 61 -24.97 -31.67 -25.67
N LYS A 62 -23.94 -30.87 -25.94
CA LYS A 62 -22.60 -30.99 -25.36
C LYS A 62 -22.31 -29.98 -24.26
N GLN A 63 -23.26 -29.08 -23.99
CA GLN A 63 -23.08 -27.97 -23.04
C GLN A 63 -21.77 -27.21 -23.25
N GLY A 64 -21.44 -26.97 -24.54
CA GLY A 64 -20.19 -26.30 -24.92
C GLY A 64 -20.39 -25.35 -26.08
N TRP A 65 -19.38 -24.55 -26.37
CA TRP A 65 -19.42 -23.58 -27.45
C TRP A 65 -18.07 -23.48 -28.17
N TYR A 66 -18.11 -22.97 -29.38
CA TYR A 66 -16.89 -22.67 -30.13
C TYR A 66 -17.14 -21.53 -31.12
N CYS A 67 -16.19 -20.59 -31.21
CA CYS A 67 -16.20 -19.55 -32.24
C CYS A 67 -15.14 -19.83 -33.32
N PHE A 68 -15.58 -20.13 -34.53
CA PHE A 68 -14.68 -20.45 -35.65
C PHE A 68 -13.85 -19.26 -36.11
N GLY A 69 -14.32 -18.02 -35.93
CA GLY A 69 -13.58 -16.82 -36.28
C GLY A 69 -12.52 -16.42 -35.25
N CYS A 70 -12.80 -16.61 -33.96
CA CYS A 70 -11.84 -16.31 -32.90
C CYS A 70 -10.95 -17.50 -32.54
N GLY A 71 -11.30 -18.72 -32.96
CA GLY A 71 -10.52 -19.94 -32.64
C GLY A 71 -10.57 -20.37 -31.16
N VAL A 72 -11.59 -19.94 -30.42
CA VAL A 72 -11.74 -20.22 -28.97
C VAL A 72 -13.08 -20.86 -28.68
N GLY A 73 -13.15 -21.61 -27.57
CA GLY A 73 -14.35 -22.29 -27.12
C GLY A 73 -14.20 -22.77 -25.68
N GLY A 74 -15.26 -23.42 -25.17
CA GLY A 74 -15.26 -23.92 -23.80
C GLY A 74 -16.63 -24.29 -23.26
N ASP A 75 -16.78 -24.20 -21.95
CA ASP A 75 -18.04 -24.40 -21.21
C ASP A 75 -18.83 -23.09 -21.03
N VAL A 76 -19.92 -23.13 -20.25
CA VAL A 76 -20.77 -21.96 -20.01
C VAL A 76 -20.03 -20.82 -19.30
N LEU A 77 -19.09 -21.11 -18.40
CA LEU A 77 -18.32 -20.11 -17.68
C LEU A 77 -17.39 -19.34 -18.64
N GLN A 78 -16.72 -20.08 -19.51
CA GLN A 78 -15.85 -19.51 -20.55
C GLN A 78 -16.66 -18.76 -21.63
N LEU A 79 -17.92 -19.17 -21.90
CA LEU A 79 -18.81 -18.42 -22.78
C LEU A 79 -19.13 -17.04 -22.21
N VAL A 80 -19.49 -16.96 -20.92
CA VAL A 80 -19.74 -15.68 -20.24
C VAL A 80 -18.51 -14.80 -20.25
N GLU A 81 -17.33 -15.35 -19.91
CA GLU A 81 -16.07 -14.63 -19.93
C GLU A 81 -15.78 -14.07 -21.34
N PHE A 82 -15.94 -14.89 -22.38
CA PHE A 82 -15.71 -14.50 -23.76
C PHE A 82 -16.66 -13.39 -24.24
N ILE A 83 -17.95 -13.50 -23.90
CA ILE A 83 -18.93 -12.48 -24.28
C ILE A 83 -18.62 -11.14 -23.62
N GLN A 84 -18.21 -11.16 -22.35
CA GLN A 84 -17.95 -9.96 -21.56
C GLN A 84 -16.61 -9.29 -21.88
N THR A 85 -15.58 -10.06 -22.23
CA THR A 85 -14.19 -9.56 -22.31
C THR A 85 -13.50 -9.81 -23.64
N GLY A 86 -14.06 -10.63 -24.52
CA GLY A 86 -13.44 -11.05 -25.78
C GLY A 86 -12.33 -12.11 -25.62
N SER A 87 -12.05 -12.56 -24.42
CA SER A 87 -10.99 -13.52 -24.11
C SER A 87 -11.52 -14.71 -23.32
N VAL A 88 -10.75 -15.80 -23.28
CA VAL A 88 -11.04 -17.01 -22.51
C VAL A 88 -9.84 -17.35 -21.66
N THR A 89 -10.05 -17.57 -20.38
CA THR A 89 -9.01 -18.12 -19.50
C THR A 89 -8.83 -19.60 -19.79
N ALA A 90 -7.76 -19.95 -20.51
CA ALA A 90 -7.31 -21.33 -20.64
C ALA A 90 -6.66 -21.76 -19.32
N GLY A 91 -6.77 -23.08 -18.98
CA GLY A 91 -6.26 -23.64 -17.73
C GLY A 91 -4.84 -23.17 -17.39
N GLN A 92 -4.73 -22.13 -16.59
CA GLN A 92 -3.47 -21.52 -16.18
C GLN A 92 -3.15 -21.93 -14.75
N SER A 93 -1.90 -22.27 -14.50
CA SER A 93 -1.35 -22.31 -13.15
C SER A 93 -1.07 -20.87 -12.70
N GLY A 94 -1.81 -20.37 -11.72
CA GLY A 94 -1.64 -19.03 -11.18
C GLY A 94 -2.94 -18.42 -10.62
N PRO A 95 -2.90 -17.17 -10.14
CA PRO A 95 -4.08 -16.48 -9.65
C PRO A 95 -5.13 -16.34 -10.76
N MET A 96 -6.38 -16.66 -10.44
CA MET A 96 -7.50 -16.59 -11.37
C MET A 96 -7.71 -15.15 -11.86
N PRO A 97 -7.77 -14.88 -13.19
CA PRO A 97 -8.00 -13.55 -13.74
C PRO A 97 -9.31 -12.92 -13.27
N ASP A 98 -9.37 -11.59 -13.28
CA ASP A 98 -10.58 -10.85 -12.91
C ASP A 98 -11.76 -11.15 -13.85
N SER A 99 -11.50 -11.32 -15.14
CA SER A 99 -12.50 -11.72 -16.15
C SER A 99 -13.20 -13.02 -15.76
N HIS A 100 -12.42 -14.03 -15.40
CA HIS A 100 -12.95 -15.32 -14.97
C HIS A 100 -13.73 -15.24 -13.67
N ARG A 101 -13.25 -14.41 -12.70
CA ARG A 101 -13.98 -14.16 -11.45
C ARG A 101 -15.33 -13.48 -11.70
N GLN A 102 -15.39 -12.49 -12.59
CA GLN A 102 -16.61 -11.80 -12.94
C GLN A 102 -17.63 -12.73 -13.61
N ALA A 103 -17.18 -13.55 -14.58
CA ALA A 103 -18.02 -14.55 -15.24
C ALA A 103 -18.59 -15.58 -14.25
N ARG A 104 -17.74 -16.09 -13.35
CA ARG A 104 -18.16 -16.98 -12.25
C ARG A 104 -19.22 -16.34 -11.36
N ASP A 105 -19.00 -15.11 -10.92
CA ASP A 105 -19.89 -14.42 -10.00
C ASP A 105 -21.24 -14.06 -10.68
N TYR A 106 -21.21 -13.77 -11.98
CA TYR A 106 -22.44 -13.62 -12.78
C TYR A 106 -23.27 -14.91 -12.79
N LEU A 107 -22.66 -16.06 -13.13
CA LEU A 107 -23.35 -17.35 -13.14
C LEU A 107 -23.82 -17.77 -11.76
N ALA A 108 -23.00 -17.58 -10.73
CA ALA A 108 -23.36 -17.87 -9.36
C ALA A 108 -24.59 -17.08 -8.89
N LYS A 109 -24.65 -15.77 -9.20
CA LYS A 109 -25.82 -14.94 -8.91
C LYS A 109 -27.06 -15.46 -9.63
N LYS A 110 -26.93 -15.87 -10.89
CA LYS A 110 -28.00 -16.44 -11.69
C LYS A 110 -28.48 -17.79 -11.11
N ALA A 111 -27.57 -18.62 -10.60
CA ALA A 111 -27.87 -19.88 -9.95
C ALA A 111 -28.41 -19.71 -8.51
N GLY A 112 -28.56 -18.49 -8.01
CA GLY A 112 -28.99 -18.23 -6.63
C GLY A 112 -27.95 -18.62 -5.57
N LEU A 113 -26.68 -18.79 -5.96
CA LEU A 113 -25.60 -19.15 -5.04
C LEU A 113 -25.06 -17.92 -4.32
N PRO A 114 -24.64 -18.03 -3.06
CA PRO A 114 -23.91 -16.97 -2.39
C PRO A 114 -22.52 -16.81 -3.03
N PRO A 115 -21.81 -15.69 -2.83
CA PRO A 115 -20.41 -15.54 -3.26
C PRO A 115 -19.54 -16.71 -2.79
N LEU A 116 -18.56 -17.12 -3.59
CA LEU A 116 -17.68 -18.26 -3.29
C LEU A 116 -17.07 -18.19 -1.88
N SER A 117 -16.73 -16.97 -1.42
CA SER A 117 -16.19 -16.75 -0.07
C SER A 117 -17.15 -17.09 1.07
N ARG A 118 -18.45 -17.25 0.77
CA ARG A 118 -19.51 -17.60 1.74
C ARG A 118 -20.09 -18.98 1.52
N TYR A 119 -19.78 -19.62 0.39
CA TYR A 119 -20.33 -20.92 0.02
C TYR A 119 -19.83 -22.04 0.96
N GLY A 120 -20.75 -22.86 1.45
CA GLY A 120 -20.42 -23.96 2.36
C GLY A 120 -19.98 -23.56 3.77
N LEU A 121 -20.09 -22.26 4.13
CA LEU A 121 -19.84 -21.83 5.51
C LEU A 121 -21.09 -22.03 6.37
N SER A 122 -20.91 -22.48 7.61
CA SER A 122 -22.00 -22.51 8.59
C SER A 122 -22.46 -21.09 8.94
N GLN A 123 -23.70 -20.95 9.41
CA GLN A 123 -24.25 -19.66 9.85
C GLN A 123 -23.39 -19.00 10.94
N GLU A 124 -22.86 -19.80 11.88
CA GLU A 124 -21.96 -19.33 12.93
C GLU A 124 -20.66 -18.77 12.35
N ARG A 125 -20.07 -19.44 11.36
CA ARG A 125 -18.84 -18.99 10.72
C ARG A 125 -19.04 -17.74 9.85
N LEU A 126 -20.21 -17.61 9.21
CA LEU A 126 -20.60 -16.39 8.50
C LEU A 126 -20.73 -15.22 9.48
N ALA A 127 -21.46 -15.43 10.59
CA ALA A 127 -21.63 -14.42 11.63
C ALA A 127 -20.26 -14.00 12.24
N GLN A 128 -19.38 -14.96 12.50
CA GLN A 128 -18.02 -14.67 12.99
C GLN A 128 -17.23 -13.85 11.99
N THR A 129 -17.23 -14.21 10.70
CA THR A 129 -16.54 -13.46 9.63
C THR A 129 -17.08 -12.03 9.50
N GLU A 130 -18.37 -11.83 9.67
CA GLU A 130 -18.99 -10.50 9.65
C GLU A 130 -18.64 -9.69 10.89
N ALA A 131 -18.60 -10.32 12.07
CA ALA A 131 -18.15 -9.68 13.31
C ALA A 131 -16.67 -9.26 13.25
N ASP A 132 -15.80 -10.14 12.73
CA ASP A 132 -14.36 -9.84 12.56
C ASP A 132 -14.17 -8.67 11.58
N ARG A 133 -14.91 -8.65 10.49
CA ARG A 133 -14.87 -7.54 9.53
C ARG A 133 -15.40 -6.23 10.12
N ALA A 134 -16.48 -6.30 10.89
CA ALA A 134 -17.02 -5.13 11.58
C ALA A 134 -16.01 -4.58 12.59
N PHE A 135 -15.37 -5.47 13.35
CA PHE A 135 -14.29 -5.09 14.28
C PHE A 135 -13.10 -4.45 13.56
N GLU A 136 -12.65 -5.02 12.44
CA GLU A 136 -11.57 -4.44 11.63
C GLU A 136 -11.91 -3.01 11.17
N LEU A 137 -13.14 -2.80 10.69
CA LEU A 137 -13.59 -1.46 10.27
C LEU A 137 -13.61 -0.49 11.44
N ARG A 138 -14.14 -0.90 12.60
CA ARG A 138 -14.17 -0.07 13.82
C ARG A 138 -12.76 0.34 14.27
N VAL A 139 -11.80 -0.58 14.24
CA VAL A 139 -10.40 -0.28 14.58
C VAL A 139 -9.77 0.73 13.61
N LYS A 140 -10.03 0.60 12.31
CA LYS A 140 -9.58 1.58 11.30
C LYS A 140 -10.26 2.94 11.45
N ASP A 141 -11.55 2.94 11.79
CA ASP A 141 -12.28 4.16 12.08
C ASP A 141 -11.74 4.85 13.36
N ALA A 142 -11.34 4.07 14.37
CA ALA A 142 -10.66 4.58 15.57
C ALA A 142 -9.30 5.24 15.23
N LEU A 143 -8.47 4.62 14.36
CA LEU A 143 -7.24 5.24 13.87
C LEU A 143 -7.55 6.54 13.09
N THR A 144 -8.60 6.55 12.27
CA THR A 144 -8.98 7.72 11.50
C THR A 144 -9.47 8.86 12.41
N ALA A 145 -10.25 8.53 13.44
CA ALA A 145 -10.68 9.49 14.46
C ALA A 145 -9.49 10.05 15.26
N LEU A 146 -8.53 9.19 15.60
CA LEU A 146 -7.30 9.61 16.27
C LEU A 146 -6.45 10.53 15.37
N ALA A 147 -6.36 10.25 14.07
CA ALA A 147 -5.67 11.13 13.13
C ALA A 147 -6.31 12.53 13.09
N ARG A 148 -7.64 12.60 13.06
CA ARG A 148 -8.39 13.88 13.12
C ARG A 148 -8.13 14.62 14.44
N LEU A 149 -8.11 13.89 15.55
CA LEU A 149 -7.79 14.48 16.85
C LEU A 149 -6.37 15.06 16.89
N TYR A 150 -5.38 14.31 16.43
CA TYR A 150 -4.00 14.80 16.37
C TYR A 150 -3.84 15.96 15.39
N HIS A 151 -4.58 15.95 14.29
CA HIS A 151 -4.61 17.06 13.35
C HIS A 151 -5.18 18.34 13.98
N ALA A 152 -6.31 18.25 14.70
CA ALA A 152 -6.86 19.37 15.44
C ALA A 152 -5.85 19.91 16.47
N ARG A 153 -5.14 19.01 17.19
CA ARG A 153 -4.09 19.41 18.14
C ARG A 153 -2.91 20.13 17.48
N LEU A 154 -2.55 19.73 16.26
CA LEU A 154 -1.52 20.42 15.49
C LEU A 154 -1.97 21.85 15.15
N LYS A 155 -3.22 22.04 14.73
CA LYS A 155 -3.79 23.40 14.44
C LYS A 155 -3.89 24.27 15.69
N GLU A 156 -4.07 23.66 16.86
CA GLU A 156 -4.07 24.36 18.16
C GLU A 156 -2.64 24.64 18.68
N SER A 157 -1.60 24.17 17.97
CA SER A 157 -0.19 24.29 18.37
C SER A 157 0.61 25.06 17.30
N PRO A 158 0.45 26.40 17.18
CA PRO A 158 1.04 27.18 16.09
C PRO A 158 2.57 27.05 16.01
N GLU A 159 3.26 27.00 17.14
CA GLU A 159 4.72 26.81 17.20
C GLU A 159 5.15 25.50 16.54
N VAL A 160 4.41 24.40 16.78
CA VAL A 160 4.69 23.08 16.21
C VAL A 160 4.35 23.06 14.71
N LEU A 161 3.24 23.71 14.32
CA LEU A 161 2.82 23.82 12.93
C LEU A 161 3.85 24.62 12.11
N ASP A 162 4.30 25.77 12.62
CA ASP A 162 5.31 26.60 11.97
C ASP A 162 6.65 25.88 11.84
N TRP A 163 7.05 25.16 12.90
CA TRP A 163 8.25 24.31 12.84
C TRP A 163 8.12 23.22 11.77
N LEU A 164 6.96 22.54 11.70
CA LEU A 164 6.72 21.49 10.70
C LEU A 164 6.79 22.03 9.29
N LYS A 165 6.11 23.17 9.02
CA LYS A 165 6.09 23.83 7.73
C LYS A 165 7.48 24.31 7.31
N SER A 166 8.21 24.97 8.22
CA SER A 166 9.56 25.48 7.95
C SER A 166 10.57 24.37 7.76
N LYS A 167 10.47 23.29 8.57
CA LYS A 167 11.43 22.18 8.54
C LYS A 167 11.33 21.32 7.29
N TYR A 168 10.13 21.15 6.73
CA TYR A 168 9.87 20.22 5.63
C TYR A 168 9.22 20.86 4.41
N ALA A 169 9.12 22.19 4.36
CA ALA A 169 8.47 22.93 3.29
C ALA A 169 7.06 22.40 2.95
N LEU A 170 6.33 21.92 3.97
CA LEU A 170 4.99 21.36 3.80
C LEU A 170 3.96 22.47 3.68
N SER A 171 3.12 22.38 2.65
CA SER A 171 1.95 23.25 2.48
C SER A 171 0.88 22.91 3.51
N GLU A 172 0.05 23.89 3.84
CA GLU A 172 -1.08 23.70 4.73
C GLU A 172 -2.10 22.73 4.12
N GLU A 173 -2.31 22.81 2.81
CA GLU A 173 -3.17 21.90 2.05
C GLU A 173 -2.73 20.44 2.23
N THR A 174 -1.44 20.14 2.08
CA THR A 174 -0.91 18.76 2.29
C THR A 174 -1.10 18.29 3.73
N ILE A 175 -0.91 19.18 4.69
CA ILE A 175 -1.09 18.88 6.12
C ILE A 175 -2.56 18.54 6.40
N ASP A 176 -3.48 19.30 5.82
CA ASP A 176 -4.92 19.14 6.00
C ASP A 176 -5.45 17.90 5.27
N ASP A 177 -5.10 17.70 4.02
CA ASP A 177 -5.56 16.58 3.20
C ASP A 177 -5.15 15.22 3.78
N LEU A 178 -3.95 15.14 4.33
CA LEU A 178 -3.42 13.90 4.90
C LEU A 178 -3.70 13.75 6.40
N LEU A 179 -4.34 14.73 7.04
CA LEU A 179 -4.53 14.79 8.49
C LEU A 179 -3.21 14.59 9.26
N ILE A 180 -2.12 15.21 8.78
CA ILE A 180 -0.88 15.23 9.53
C ILE A 180 -1.16 15.90 10.87
N GLY A 181 -0.74 15.28 11.98
CA GLY A 181 -1.15 15.71 13.30
C GLY A 181 -0.02 15.79 14.31
N TYR A 182 -0.34 16.30 15.48
CA TYR A 182 0.57 16.36 16.61
C TYR A 182 0.00 15.58 17.79
N ALA A 183 0.67 14.52 18.17
CA ALA A 183 0.37 13.82 19.41
C ALA A 183 1.02 14.61 20.56
N ASP A 184 0.30 15.60 21.06
CA ASP A 184 0.74 16.44 22.18
C ASP A 184 1.04 15.60 23.44
N ASN A 185 0.63 15.96 24.63
CA ASN A 185 0.72 15.12 25.81
C ASN A 185 -0.32 13.99 25.83
N ALA A 186 -1.17 13.92 24.80
CA ALA A 186 -2.24 12.94 24.56
C ALA A 186 -3.21 12.71 25.75
N SER A 187 -3.15 13.56 26.79
CA SER A 187 -4.11 13.52 27.87
C SER A 187 -5.51 13.82 27.33
N GLY A 188 -6.49 13.02 27.71
CA GLY A 188 -7.86 13.15 27.25
C GLY A 188 -8.18 12.52 25.89
N ALA A 189 -7.22 12.06 25.09
CA ALA A 189 -7.50 11.40 23.82
C ALA A 189 -8.39 10.15 23.98
N VAL A 190 -8.13 9.35 25.01
CA VAL A 190 -8.95 8.18 25.35
C VAL A 190 -10.38 8.63 25.68
N ALA A 191 -10.55 9.63 26.55
CA ALA A 191 -11.88 10.12 26.92
C ALA A 191 -12.66 10.68 25.74
N GLN A 192 -11.99 11.42 24.83
CA GLN A 192 -12.60 11.97 23.62
C GLN A 192 -13.04 10.87 22.64
N LEU A 193 -12.23 9.82 22.48
CA LEU A 193 -12.51 8.73 21.54
C LEU A 193 -13.50 7.70 22.11
N THR A 194 -13.62 7.58 23.43
CA THR A 194 -14.62 6.69 24.07
C THR A 194 -15.94 7.38 24.36
N GLY A 195 -15.99 8.71 24.28
CA GLY A 195 -17.18 9.50 24.60
C GLY A 195 -18.23 9.48 23.48
N GLY A 196 -19.51 9.69 23.87
CA GLY A 196 -20.64 9.74 22.94
C GLY A 196 -21.23 8.35 22.59
N GLU A 197 -22.38 8.36 21.88
CA GLU A 197 -23.10 7.13 21.48
C GLU A 197 -22.28 6.25 20.53
N ASP A 198 -21.47 6.85 19.64
CA ASP A 198 -20.63 6.16 18.67
C ASP A 198 -19.19 5.97 19.13
N GLY A 199 -18.89 6.19 20.40
CA GLY A 199 -17.56 6.06 20.99
C GLY A 199 -16.91 4.68 20.77
N PHE A 200 -15.59 4.66 20.76
CA PHE A 200 -14.84 3.41 20.60
C PHE A 200 -14.66 2.72 21.95
N SER A 201 -14.77 1.40 21.97
CA SER A 201 -14.43 0.61 23.16
C SER A 201 -12.93 0.64 23.44
N LYS A 202 -12.55 0.41 24.70
CA LYS A 202 -11.11 0.27 25.08
C LYS A 202 -10.43 -0.84 24.27
N ARG A 203 -11.15 -1.92 23.94
CA ARG A 203 -10.65 -3.02 23.10
C ARG A 203 -10.32 -2.55 21.68
N GLU A 204 -11.21 -1.78 21.06
CA GLU A 204 -10.99 -1.23 19.72
C GLU A 204 -9.80 -0.26 19.72
N LEU A 205 -9.71 0.63 20.72
CA LEU A 205 -8.58 1.56 20.85
C LEU A 205 -7.25 0.83 21.08
N ALA A 206 -7.20 -0.16 21.96
CA ALA A 206 -6.01 -0.97 22.17
C ALA A 206 -5.59 -1.72 20.88
N ALA A 207 -6.57 -2.28 20.18
CA ALA A 207 -6.34 -3.03 18.94
C ALA A 207 -5.67 -2.20 17.83
N THR A 208 -5.78 -0.86 17.85
CA THR A 208 -5.06 0.04 16.95
C THR A 208 -3.54 0.02 17.14
N GLY A 209 -3.02 -0.42 18.29
CA GLY A 209 -1.63 -0.24 18.68
C GLY A 209 -1.27 1.19 19.09
N ALA A 210 -2.15 2.18 18.87
CA ALA A 210 -1.92 3.56 19.26
C ALA A 210 -2.17 3.82 20.76
N PHE A 211 -2.74 2.85 21.46
CA PHE A 211 -2.95 2.87 22.90
C PHE A 211 -2.49 1.55 23.52
N ARG A 212 -1.78 1.66 24.63
CA ARG A 212 -1.32 0.50 25.41
C ARG A 212 -2.22 0.30 26.63
N PRO A 213 -2.74 -0.90 26.88
CA PRO A 213 -3.42 -1.22 28.12
C PRO A 213 -2.49 -1.04 29.31
N THR A 214 -3.04 -0.54 30.40
CA THR A 214 -2.35 -0.42 31.70
C THR A 214 -2.86 -1.48 32.68
N SER A 215 -2.11 -1.73 33.76
CA SER A 215 -2.51 -2.67 34.79
C SER A 215 -3.78 -2.28 35.58
N GLN A 216 -4.22 -1.01 35.46
CA GLN A 216 -5.42 -0.48 36.12
C GLN A 216 -6.62 -0.37 35.15
N ASP A 217 -6.70 -1.22 34.14
CA ASP A 217 -7.75 -1.19 33.13
C ASP A 217 -7.88 0.16 32.38
N GLY A 218 -6.80 0.93 32.33
CA GLY A 218 -6.66 2.17 31.58
C GLY A 218 -5.99 1.96 30.24
N LEU A 219 -5.89 3.05 29.48
CA LEU A 219 -5.14 3.10 28.22
C LEU A 219 -4.15 4.26 28.26
N THR A 220 -2.91 4.01 27.80
CA THR A 220 -1.87 5.04 27.64
C THR A 220 -1.57 5.23 26.16
N PRO A 221 -1.57 6.47 25.65
CA PRO A 221 -1.18 6.76 24.28
C PRO A 221 0.24 6.27 23.94
N PHE A 222 0.43 5.85 22.71
CA PHE A 222 1.72 5.33 22.23
C PHE A 222 2.67 6.45 21.79
N PHE A 223 2.13 7.49 21.14
CA PHE A 223 2.90 8.65 20.71
C PHE A 223 2.83 9.76 21.75
N GLU A 224 3.95 10.45 21.97
CA GLU A 224 4.05 11.60 22.86
C GLU A 224 4.90 12.69 22.21
N ARG A 225 4.34 13.88 22.06
CA ARG A 225 4.95 15.08 21.47
C ARG A 225 5.68 14.81 20.14
N ARG A 226 5.02 14.03 19.27
CA ARG A 226 5.51 13.68 17.95
C ARG A 226 4.58 14.18 16.86
N ILE A 227 5.14 14.56 15.73
CA ILE A 227 4.33 14.71 14.49
C ILE A 227 3.96 13.31 14.03
N VAL A 228 2.67 13.10 13.75
CA VAL A 228 2.12 11.82 13.32
C VAL A 228 1.72 11.91 11.85
N PHE A 229 2.20 10.96 11.06
CA PHE A 229 1.86 10.79 9.65
C PHE A 229 0.98 9.55 9.51
N PRO A 230 -0.31 9.73 9.15
CA PRO A 230 -1.23 8.63 8.90
C PRO A 230 -0.94 7.93 7.58
N TYR A 231 -1.05 6.60 7.56
CA TYR A 231 -1.08 5.80 6.34
C TYR A 231 -2.53 5.57 5.94
N TRP A 232 -2.87 6.04 4.77
CA TRP A 232 -4.21 5.92 4.23
C TRP A 232 -4.36 4.68 3.36
N SER A 233 -5.51 4.02 3.46
CA SER A 233 -5.95 3.01 2.52
C SER A 233 -7.46 3.07 2.36
N ARG A 234 -7.91 3.35 1.15
CA ARG A 234 -9.33 3.41 0.75
C ARG A 234 -10.17 4.29 1.69
N GLY A 235 -9.66 5.46 1.99
CA GLY A 235 -10.36 6.46 2.80
C GLY A 235 -10.34 6.23 4.32
N ARG A 236 -9.53 5.27 4.81
CA ARG A 236 -9.31 5.04 6.24
C ARG A 236 -7.83 5.03 6.60
N VAL A 237 -7.53 5.47 7.80
CA VAL A 237 -6.19 5.33 8.34
C VAL A 237 -5.98 3.88 8.81
N VAL A 238 -4.91 3.25 8.33
CA VAL A 238 -4.61 1.84 8.59
C VAL A 238 -3.33 1.62 9.39
N PHE A 239 -2.48 2.65 9.47
CA PHE A 239 -1.23 2.66 10.23
C PHE A 239 -0.79 4.09 10.52
N MET A 240 0.14 4.28 11.44
CA MET A 240 0.71 5.59 11.75
C MET A 240 2.19 5.48 12.08
N ILE A 241 2.92 6.57 11.77
CA ILE A 241 4.32 6.75 12.19
C ILE A 241 4.48 8.12 12.82
N GLY A 242 5.19 8.18 13.96
CA GLY A 242 5.46 9.41 14.69
C GLY A 242 6.90 9.88 14.50
N ARG A 243 7.12 11.12 14.08
CA ARG A 243 8.42 11.77 13.97
C ARG A 243 8.79 12.52 15.23
N LYS A 244 10.03 12.36 15.71
CA LYS A 244 10.58 13.15 16.82
C LYS A 244 10.57 14.65 16.49
N THR A 245 10.15 15.45 17.47
CA THR A 245 10.16 16.92 17.42
C THR A 245 11.11 17.48 18.46
N PRO A 246 11.42 18.79 18.48
CA PRO A 246 12.15 19.41 19.58
C PRO A 246 11.49 19.27 20.95
N TRP A 247 10.17 19.05 20.96
CA TRP A 247 9.38 18.90 22.20
C TRP A 247 9.22 17.44 22.66
N THR A 248 9.67 16.47 21.86
CA THR A 248 9.61 15.04 22.25
C THR A 248 10.50 14.81 23.46
N PRO A 249 10.02 14.11 24.52
CA PRO A 249 10.81 13.86 25.73
C PRO A 249 12.14 13.18 25.44
N ASP A 250 13.19 13.61 26.11
CA ASP A 250 14.53 13.02 25.97
C ASP A 250 14.72 11.83 26.93
N VAL A 251 13.97 10.76 26.68
CA VAL A 251 14.03 9.50 27.43
C VAL A 251 14.39 8.36 26.50
N GLY A 252 15.02 7.31 27.00
CA GLY A 252 15.63 6.25 26.21
C GLY A 252 14.72 5.63 25.13
N TRP A 253 13.43 5.42 25.44
CA TRP A 253 12.47 4.83 24.48
C TRP A 253 11.87 5.85 23.48
N GLU A 254 12.18 7.16 23.61
CA GLU A 254 11.77 8.22 22.70
C GLU A 254 12.92 8.74 21.81
N GLN A 255 14.12 8.14 21.88
CA GLN A 255 15.30 8.59 21.14
C GLN A 255 15.19 8.41 19.62
N GLY A 256 14.43 7.43 19.14
CA GLY A 256 14.32 7.16 17.70
C GLY A 256 13.74 8.34 16.91
N LYS A 257 14.38 8.69 15.78
CA LYS A 257 13.92 9.68 14.82
C LYS A 257 12.45 9.42 14.42
N TYR A 258 12.12 8.16 14.16
CA TYR A 258 10.77 7.69 13.90
C TYR A 258 10.34 6.62 14.91
N LYS A 259 9.08 6.64 15.27
CA LYS A 259 8.40 5.65 16.11
C LYS A 259 7.20 5.13 15.33
N LYS A 260 7.23 3.86 14.93
CA LYS A 260 6.15 3.20 14.21
C LYS A 260 5.18 2.57 15.19
N LEU A 261 3.87 2.55 14.87
CA LEU A 261 2.92 1.79 15.67
C LEU A 261 3.41 0.35 15.88
N PRO A 262 3.21 -0.22 17.07
CA PRO A 262 3.49 -1.63 17.30
C PRO A 262 2.56 -2.48 16.43
N VAL A 263 3.07 -3.62 16.00
CA VAL A 263 2.30 -4.66 15.32
C VAL A 263 1.93 -5.76 16.32
N HIS A 264 0.98 -6.61 15.94
CA HIS A 264 0.60 -7.76 16.76
C HIS A 264 1.82 -8.62 17.11
N ASP A 265 1.85 -9.06 18.37
CA ASP A 265 2.82 -10.01 18.89
C ASP A 265 2.13 -10.81 20.01
N GLU A 266 1.93 -12.10 19.80
CA GLU A 266 1.18 -12.97 20.73
C GLU A 266 1.71 -12.94 22.16
N HIS A 267 3.00 -12.71 22.36
CA HIS A 267 3.63 -12.69 23.67
C HIS A 267 3.72 -11.30 24.29
N GLN A 268 4.01 -10.28 23.48
CA GLN A 268 4.27 -8.94 23.97
C GLN A 268 3.10 -7.98 23.76
N ARG A 269 2.34 -8.12 22.71
CA ARG A 269 1.27 -7.20 22.29
C ARG A 269 0.05 -7.93 21.74
N PRO A 270 -0.52 -8.88 22.49
CA PRO A 270 -1.69 -9.66 22.05
C PRO A 270 -2.94 -8.80 21.85
N TYR A 271 -2.92 -7.56 22.39
CA TYR A 271 -4.03 -6.61 22.24
C TYR A 271 -4.02 -5.89 20.89
N VAL A 272 -2.90 -5.82 20.17
CA VAL A 272 -2.85 -5.20 18.84
C VAL A 272 -3.47 -6.16 17.83
N ALA A 273 -4.36 -5.67 16.96
CA ALA A 273 -4.96 -6.50 15.94
C ALA A 273 -3.92 -6.96 14.89
N ASP A 274 -4.05 -8.16 14.38
CA ASP A 274 -3.14 -8.80 13.43
C ASP A 274 -3.06 -8.08 12.07
N PHE A 275 -4.15 -7.41 11.68
CA PHE A 275 -4.18 -6.56 10.47
C PHE A 275 -3.48 -5.20 10.65
N ILE A 276 -3.09 -4.80 11.86
CA ILE A 276 -2.23 -3.64 12.10
C ILE A 276 -0.79 -4.04 11.85
N ASN A 277 -0.28 -3.70 10.69
CA ASN A 277 1.06 -4.07 10.25
C ASN A 277 1.75 -2.93 9.49
N ASN A 278 3.06 -3.01 9.38
CA ASN A 278 3.91 -2.04 8.69
C ASN A 278 4.33 -2.50 7.28
N ALA A 279 3.54 -3.37 6.66
CA ALA A 279 3.82 -3.89 5.32
C ALA A 279 3.48 -2.89 4.21
N LEU A 280 2.60 -1.91 4.50
CA LEU A 280 2.17 -0.92 3.52
C LEU A 280 3.28 0.12 3.28
N LEU A 281 3.38 0.58 2.03
CA LEU A 281 4.13 1.79 1.72
C LEU A 281 3.33 3.01 2.17
N PHE A 282 4.03 4.07 2.55
CA PHE A 282 3.37 5.37 2.72
C PHE A 282 2.85 5.83 1.36
N ASN A 283 1.62 6.33 1.32
CA ASN A 283 0.87 6.72 0.10
C ASN A 283 0.68 5.59 -0.93
N GLU A 284 0.57 4.35 -0.48
CA GLU A 284 0.42 3.19 -1.39
C GLU A 284 -0.84 3.26 -2.26
N ASP A 285 -1.90 3.95 -1.81
CA ASP A 285 -3.16 4.09 -2.58
C ASP A 285 -2.97 4.84 -3.91
N CYS A 286 -1.90 5.61 -4.09
CA CYS A 286 -1.61 6.24 -5.38
C CYS A 286 -1.43 5.20 -6.51
N LEU A 287 -1.02 3.97 -6.18
CA LEU A 287 -0.88 2.86 -7.13
C LEU A 287 -2.23 2.34 -7.66
N LEU A 288 -3.35 2.63 -6.96
CA LEU A 288 -4.69 2.24 -7.42
C LEU A 288 -5.10 2.95 -8.71
N ALA A 289 -4.58 4.17 -8.94
CA ALA A 289 -4.80 4.93 -10.16
C ALA A 289 -3.96 4.40 -11.36
N ARG A 290 -3.10 3.41 -11.15
CA ARG A 290 -2.20 2.83 -12.16
C ARG A 290 -1.41 3.91 -12.93
N PRO A 291 -0.66 4.77 -12.23
CA PRO A 291 0.11 5.82 -12.88
C PRO A 291 1.18 5.22 -13.80
N GLY A 292 1.47 5.85 -14.95
CA GLY A 292 2.52 5.39 -15.86
C GLY A 292 3.91 5.46 -15.22
N LYS A 293 4.15 6.47 -14.36
CA LYS A 293 5.41 6.67 -13.65
C LYS A 293 5.16 6.71 -12.14
N VAL A 294 6.03 6.08 -11.35
CA VAL A 294 5.99 6.08 -9.87
C VAL A 294 7.36 6.38 -9.31
N ILE A 295 7.42 7.19 -8.26
CA ILE A 295 8.67 7.46 -7.54
C ILE A 295 8.65 6.71 -6.21
N ILE A 296 9.75 6.05 -5.88
CA ILE A 296 9.99 5.44 -4.57
C ILE A 296 11.03 6.28 -3.84
N THR A 297 10.68 6.85 -2.68
CA THR A 297 11.58 7.63 -1.82
C THR A 297 11.96 6.86 -0.57
N GLU A 298 12.99 7.34 0.17
CA GLU A 298 13.40 6.72 1.43
C GLU A 298 12.45 7.08 2.58
N GLY A 299 12.15 8.35 2.75
CA GLY A 299 11.44 8.89 3.91
C GLY A 299 9.99 9.32 3.63
N VAL A 300 9.22 9.49 4.71
CA VAL A 300 7.88 10.06 4.65
C VAL A 300 7.91 11.50 4.15
N THR A 301 8.83 12.30 4.67
CA THR A 301 8.94 13.74 4.31
C THR A 301 9.31 13.93 2.85
N ASP A 302 10.18 13.09 2.31
CA ASP A 302 10.57 13.09 0.89
C ASP A 302 9.38 12.72 -0.01
N CYS A 303 8.62 11.72 0.43
CA CYS A 303 7.38 11.32 -0.26
C CYS A 303 6.38 12.49 -0.30
N LEU A 304 6.16 13.15 0.83
CA LEU A 304 5.27 14.31 0.92
C LEU A 304 5.72 15.48 0.04
N ALA A 305 7.01 15.75 -0.01
CA ALA A 305 7.58 16.82 -0.82
C ALA A 305 7.28 16.62 -2.31
N LEU A 306 7.42 15.38 -2.83
CA LEU A 306 7.08 15.05 -4.22
C LEU A 306 5.56 14.98 -4.47
N MET A 307 4.79 14.53 -3.48
CA MET A 307 3.32 14.54 -3.57
C MET A 307 2.77 15.96 -3.74
N GLN A 308 3.34 16.96 -3.08
CA GLN A 308 2.96 18.37 -3.24
C GLN A 308 3.15 18.89 -4.68
N LEU A 309 4.10 18.30 -5.41
CA LEU A 309 4.30 18.58 -6.84
C LEU A 309 3.36 17.77 -7.74
N GLY A 310 2.42 17.01 -7.17
CA GLY A 310 1.48 16.15 -7.91
C GLY A 310 2.14 14.93 -8.55
N LEU A 311 3.27 14.47 -8.03
CA LEU A 311 3.99 13.31 -8.54
C LEU A 311 3.55 12.04 -7.80
N PRO A 312 3.18 10.95 -8.52
CA PRO A 312 2.86 9.66 -7.90
C PRO A 312 4.07 9.11 -7.16
N THR A 313 4.02 9.15 -5.83
CA THR A 313 5.16 8.82 -4.98
C THR A 313 4.73 7.91 -3.85
N VAL A 314 5.57 6.92 -3.53
CA VAL A 314 5.39 6.01 -2.39
C VAL A 314 6.70 5.90 -1.60
N SER A 315 6.61 5.52 -0.32
CA SER A 315 7.81 5.29 0.50
C SER A 315 7.67 4.06 1.40
N PRO A 316 8.68 3.16 1.45
CA PRO A 316 8.76 2.11 2.45
C PRO A 316 9.11 2.66 3.84
N VAL A 317 9.49 3.94 3.94
CA VAL A 317 10.01 4.60 5.16
C VAL A 317 11.20 3.84 5.74
N THR A 318 12.02 3.35 4.84
CA THR A 318 13.30 2.66 5.06
C THR A 318 14.11 2.70 3.76
N VAL A 319 15.42 2.48 3.86
CA VAL A 319 16.33 2.45 2.68
C VAL A 319 15.97 1.38 1.64
N ARG A 320 15.15 0.39 1.99
CA ARG A 320 14.77 -0.70 1.08
C ARG A 320 13.41 -1.30 1.43
N ILE A 321 12.75 -1.88 0.44
CA ILE A 321 11.54 -2.68 0.63
C ILE A 321 11.94 -4.06 1.18
N ARG A 322 11.18 -4.55 2.17
CA ARG A 322 11.45 -5.87 2.77
C ARG A 322 11.14 -6.99 1.78
N ALA A 323 11.92 -8.07 1.84
CA ALA A 323 11.75 -9.22 0.94
C ALA A 323 10.31 -9.80 0.98
N ALA A 324 9.72 -9.87 2.17
CA ALA A 324 8.35 -10.38 2.35
C ALA A 324 7.24 -9.48 1.74
N ASP A 325 7.52 -8.22 1.45
CA ASP A 325 6.51 -7.29 0.94
C ASP A 325 6.41 -7.32 -0.60
N TRP A 326 7.38 -7.92 -1.29
CA TRP A 326 7.42 -7.93 -2.75
C TRP A 326 6.28 -8.71 -3.39
N GLU A 327 5.90 -9.87 -2.82
CA GLU A 327 4.79 -10.67 -3.32
C GLU A 327 3.49 -9.85 -3.39
N ARG A 328 3.26 -8.97 -2.41
CA ARG A 328 2.11 -8.09 -2.33
C ARG A 328 2.23 -6.87 -3.24
N LEU A 329 3.45 -6.33 -3.41
CA LEU A 329 3.70 -5.07 -4.09
C LEU A 329 3.80 -5.21 -5.62
N ILE A 330 4.45 -6.26 -6.11
CA ILE A 330 4.65 -6.49 -7.56
C ILE A 330 3.32 -6.46 -8.35
N PRO A 331 2.22 -7.12 -7.90
CA PRO A 331 0.94 -7.03 -8.61
C PRO A 331 0.40 -5.59 -8.72
N LYS A 332 0.68 -4.72 -7.75
CA LYS A 332 0.25 -3.32 -7.75
C LYS A 332 1.06 -2.43 -8.70
N LEU A 333 2.28 -2.83 -8.98
CA LEU A 333 3.16 -2.15 -9.96
C LEU A 333 2.94 -2.64 -11.40
N ARG A 334 2.07 -3.63 -11.63
CA ARG A 334 1.72 -4.05 -12.99
C ARG A 334 1.00 -2.92 -13.73
N GLY A 335 1.56 -2.54 -14.88
CA GLY A 335 1.05 -1.43 -15.69
C GLY A 335 1.70 -0.08 -15.38
N VAL A 336 2.60 0.00 -14.40
CA VAL A 336 3.53 1.11 -14.26
C VAL A 336 4.60 0.96 -15.34
N GLU A 337 4.80 2.00 -16.15
CA GLU A 337 5.79 1.99 -17.24
C GLU A 337 7.21 2.11 -16.70
N THR A 338 7.42 3.02 -15.75
CA THR A 338 8.74 3.28 -15.15
C THR A 338 8.63 3.56 -13.66
N VAL A 339 9.47 2.89 -12.88
CA VAL A 339 9.68 3.18 -11.46
C VAL A 339 10.98 3.96 -11.28
N TYR A 340 10.89 5.15 -10.72
CA TYR A 340 12.04 5.94 -10.31
C TYR A 340 12.35 5.69 -8.85
N ILE A 341 13.60 5.46 -8.50
CA ILE A 341 14.04 5.30 -7.12
C ILE A 341 14.90 6.51 -6.77
N CYS A 342 14.40 7.37 -5.89
CA CYS A 342 15.04 8.58 -5.43
C CYS A 342 15.36 8.44 -3.94
N GLN A 343 16.63 8.23 -3.63
CA GLN A 343 17.13 8.06 -2.26
C GLN A 343 18.01 9.23 -1.88
N ASP A 344 18.29 9.37 -0.59
CA ASP A 344 19.22 10.37 -0.08
C ASP A 344 20.60 10.21 -0.72
N ASN A 345 21.18 11.33 -1.15
CA ASN A 345 22.58 11.37 -1.61
C ASN A 345 23.48 11.70 -0.42
N GLU A 346 23.91 10.67 0.29
CA GLU A 346 24.73 10.76 1.49
C GLU A 346 26.09 10.06 1.33
N LEU A 347 27.05 10.40 2.16
CA LEU A 347 28.42 9.86 2.10
C LEU A 347 28.45 8.34 2.34
N SER A 348 27.57 7.80 3.18
CA SER A 348 27.49 6.37 3.51
C SER A 348 27.09 5.49 2.33
N GLN A 349 26.44 6.07 1.32
CA GLN A 349 25.83 5.38 0.18
C GLN A 349 24.80 4.30 0.57
N ALA A 350 24.24 4.37 1.78
CA ALA A 350 23.25 3.38 2.24
C ALA A 350 22.00 3.43 1.37
N GLY A 351 21.50 4.64 1.05
CA GLY A 351 20.39 4.86 0.13
C GLY A 351 20.67 4.26 -1.25
N LEU A 352 21.84 4.53 -1.84
CA LEU A 352 22.23 3.97 -3.14
C LEU A 352 22.26 2.43 -3.14
N LYS A 353 22.82 1.82 -2.10
CA LYS A 353 22.83 0.34 -1.96
C LYS A 353 21.41 -0.23 -1.85
N GLY A 354 20.54 0.42 -1.10
CA GLY A 354 19.12 0.07 -1.01
C GLY A 354 18.37 0.22 -2.33
N ALA A 355 18.62 1.33 -3.04
CA ALA A 355 18.07 1.59 -4.37
C ALA A 355 18.47 0.53 -5.39
N LEU A 356 19.75 0.16 -5.43
CA LEU A 356 20.26 -0.89 -6.32
C LEU A 356 19.63 -2.26 -6.03
N GLN A 357 19.41 -2.60 -4.76
CA GLN A 357 18.73 -3.84 -4.39
C GLN A 357 17.26 -3.82 -4.83
N THR A 358 16.55 -2.72 -4.60
CA THR A 358 15.16 -2.52 -5.04
C THR A 358 15.06 -2.60 -6.57
N ALA A 359 15.97 -1.93 -7.29
CA ALA A 359 16.02 -1.95 -8.76
C ALA A 359 16.25 -3.35 -9.32
N ARG A 360 17.12 -4.16 -8.71
CA ARG A 360 17.35 -5.56 -9.12
C ARG A 360 16.07 -6.39 -9.01
N THR A 361 15.37 -6.30 -7.88
CA THR A 361 14.11 -7.04 -7.70
C THR A 361 13.05 -6.60 -8.70
N LEU A 362 12.92 -5.31 -8.98
CA LEU A 362 11.97 -4.81 -10.00
C LEU A 362 12.35 -5.29 -11.40
N ALA A 363 13.64 -5.30 -11.75
CA ALA A 363 14.14 -5.80 -13.03
C ALA A 363 13.85 -7.30 -13.24
N GLU A 364 13.98 -8.14 -12.19
CA GLU A 364 13.59 -9.56 -12.21
C GLU A 364 12.12 -9.74 -12.59
N HIS A 365 11.27 -8.77 -12.25
CA HIS A 365 9.86 -8.73 -12.60
C HIS A 365 9.54 -7.93 -13.88
N LYS A 366 10.58 -7.55 -14.66
CA LYS A 366 10.48 -6.84 -15.95
C LYS A 366 9.83 -5.45 -15.82
N ILE A 367 10.04 -4.77 -14.69
CA ILE A 367 9.59 -3.40 -14.46
C ILE A 367 10.77 -2.47 -14.78
N ASP A 368 10.59 -1.52 -15.72
CA ASP A 368 11.61 -0.52 -16.02
C ASP A 368 11.89 0.31 -14.78
N THR A 369 13.16 0.46 -14.45
CA THR A 369 13.56 1.10 -13.19
C THR A 369 14.74 2.03 -13.43
N ARG A 370 14.64 3.24 -12.89
CA ARG A 370 15.68 4.27 -13.00
C ARG A 370 16.07 4.78 -11.62
N LEU A 371 17.36 4.97 -11.41
CA LEU A 371 17.89 5.58 -10.19
C LEU A 371 18.00 7.08 -10.40
N VAL A 372 17.48 7.85 -9.48
CA VAL A 372 17.59 9.31 -9.44
C VAL A 372 18.69 9.68 -8.45
N THR A 373 19.68 10.44 -8.90
CA THR A 373 20.74 10.98 -8.05
C THR A 373 20.50 12.48 -7.89
N LEU A 374 20.24 12.90 -6.67
CA LEU A 374 20.09 14.31 -6.34
C LEU A 374 21.43 15.03 -6.47
N PRO A 375 21.51 16.19 -7.16
CA PRO A 375 22.73 16.97 -7.27
C PRO A 375 23.11 17.59 -5.94
N LEU A 376 24.39 17.65 -5.66
CA LEU A 376 24.93 18.35 -4.49
C LEU A 376 25.25 19.80 -4.85
N SER A 377 24.94 20.71 -3.95
CA SER A 377 25.39 22.11 -4.02
C SER A 377 26.92 22.21 -3.80
N GLU A 378 27.49 23.35 -4.15
CA GLU A 378 28.91 23.65 -3.88
C GLU A 378 29.26 23.54 -2.40
N THR A 379 28.35 24.00 -1.51
CA THR A 379 28.52 23.90 -0.06
C THR A 379 28.57 22.43 0.40
N GLN A 380 27.72 21.59 -0.14
CA GLN A 380 27.68 20.14 0.20
C GLN A 380 28.91 19.41 -0.34
N LEU A 381 29.39 19.78 -1.55
CA LEU A 381 30.61 19.24 -2.10
C LEU A 381 31.83 19.65 -1.27
N SER A 382 31.93 20.94 -0.87
CA SER A 382 32.99 21.44 0.01
C SER A 382 32.99 20.72 1.37
N ALA A 383 31.82 20.47 1.96
CA ALA A 383 31.70 19.71 3.21
C ALA A 383 32.21 18.26 3.04
N ARG A 384 31.94 17.61 1.90
CA ARG A 384 32.46 16.26 1.59
C ARG A 384 33.98 16.27 1.44
N GLN A 385 34.54 17.30 0.78
CA GLN A 385 35.97 17.45 0.62
C GLN A 385 36.66 17.64 1.98
N GLU A 386 36.13 18.53 2.84
CA GLU A 386 36.68 18.75 4.18
C GLU A 386 36.61 17.49 5.06
N LEU A 387 35.51 16.72 4.98
CA LEU A 387 35.36 15.42 5.68
C LEU A 387 36.47 14.44 5.24
N THR A 388 36.80 14.42 3.94
CA THR A 388 37.85 13.56 3.41
C THR A 388 39.23 14.02 3.84
N GLU A 389 39.54 15.32 3.71
CA GLU A 389 40.85 15.89 4.01
C GLU A 389 41.18 15.88 5.51
N ARG A 390 40.19 16.25 6.35
CA ARG A 390 40.42 16.45 7.79
C ARG A 390 40.21 15.19 8.61
N PHE A 391 39.28 14.36 8.22
CA PHE A 391 38.87 13.17 9.00
C PHE A 391 39.15 11.84 8.28
N GLY A 392 39.58 11.85 7.03
CA GLY A 392 39.80 10.66 6.23
C GLY A 392 38.52 9.93 5.85
N LEU A 393 37.37 10.61 5.91
CA LEU A 393 36.05 10.05 5.63
C LEU A 393 35.81 10.04 4.11
N THR A 394 35.94 8.89 3.51
CA THR A 394 35.64 8.67 2.08
C THR A 394 34.24 8.09 1.88
N ALA A 395 33.82 8.06 0.63
CA ALA A 395 32.52 7.39 0.27
C ALA A 395 32.49 5.96 0.82
N SER A 396 31.32 5.55 1.33
CA SER A 396 31.00 4.24 1.92
C SER A 396 31.30 4.03 3.40
N VAL A 397 31.69 5.05 4.13
CA VAL A 397 31.89 4.95 5.59
C VAL A 397 30.52 4.85 6.28
N GLY A 398 30.20 3.69 6.84
CA GLY A 398 28.98 3.45 7.60
C GLY A 398 29.04 4.00 9.03
N PRO A 399 27.92 4.10 9.77
CA PRO A 399 27.88 4.68 11.13
C PRO A 399 28.85 4.02 12.13
N LYS A 400 29.05 2.70 12.03
CA LYS A 400 29.97 1.95 12.90
C LYS A 400 31.44 2.28 12.62
N GLU A 401 31.76 2.48 11.36
CA GLU A 401 33.12 2.82 10.92
C GLU A 401 33.44 4.27 11.22
N LEU A 402 32.45 5.16 11.02
CA LEU A 402 32.51 6.55 11.47
C LEU A 402 32.80 6.65 12.98
N ALA A 403 32.04 5.91 13.80
CA ALA A 403 32.26 5.89 15.24
C ALA A 403 33.69 5.43 15.61
N LYS A 404 34.26 4.47 14.86
CA LYS A 404 35.65 4.04 15.06
C LYS A 404 36.68 5.11 14.67
N LEU A 405 36.46 5.79 13.53
CA LEU A 405 37.34 6.84 13.03
C LEU A 405 37.36 8.10 13.92
N LEU A 406 36.22 8.34 14.59
CA LEU A 406 36.10 9.46 15.54
C LEU A 406 36.43 9.04 17.00
N ALA A 407 36.61 7.75 17.28
CA ALA A 407 36.94 7.28 18.62
C ALA A 407 38.29 7.86 19.10
N GLY A 408 38.29 8.47 20.29
CA GLY A 408 39.49 9.06 20.90
C GLY A 408 39.82 10.47 20.40
N ARG A 409 39.05 11.06 19.50
CA ARG A 409 39.23 12.48 19.12
C ARG A 409 38.62 13.41 20.17
N PRO A 410 39.10 14.67 20.26
CA PRO A 410 38.47 15.68 21.12
C PRO A 410 36.98 15.88 20.77
N ALA A 411 36.18 16.21 21.77
CA ALA A 411 34.75 16.44 21.60
C ALA A 411 34.42 17.50 20.54
N GLU A 412 35.22 18.54 20.45
CA GLU A 412 35.10 19.61 19.43
C GLU A 412 35.30 19.10 18.01
N GLU A 413 36.22 18.16 17.79
CA GLU A 413 36.44 17.54 16.49
C GLU A 413 35.32 16.60 16.11
N ILE A 414 34.77 15.84 17.06
CA ILE A 414 33.60 14.99 16.86
C ILE A 414 32.41 15.84 16.45
N GLN A 415 32.16 16.93 17.15
CA GLN A 415 31.08 17.87 16.86
C GLN A 415 31.26 18.52 15.48
N ALA A 416 32.49 18.93 15.12
CA ALA A 416 32.79 19.46 13.80
C ALA A 416 32.54 18.45 12.68
N ALA A 417 32.91 17.18 12.87
CA ALA A 417 32.65 16.12 11.91
C ALA A 417 31.14 15.84 11.76
N GLU A 418 30.38 15.86 12.84
CA GLU A 418 28.90 15.68 12.81
C GLU A 418 28.22 16.82 12.04
N VAL A 419 28.63 18.06 12.24
CA VAL A 419 28.11 19.22 11.48
C VAL A 419 28.44 19.09 10.00
N LEU A 420 29.68 18.74 9.64
CA LEU A 420 30.07 18.54 8.26
C LEU A 420 29.28 17.37 7.62
N LEU A 421 29.08 16.26 8.33
CA LEU A 421 28.27 15.13 7.85
C LEU A 421 26.81 15.52 7.59
N ALA A 422 26.23 16.33 8.47
CA ALA A 422 24.88 16.87 8.25
C ALA A 422 24.80 17.75 7.00
N ASN A 423 25.86 18.49 6.72
CA ASN A 423 25.96 19.38 5.55
C ASN A 423 26.47 18.68 4.26
N ALA A 424 26.94 17.44 4.35
CA ALA A 424 27.52 16.69 3.22
C ALA A 424 26.50 15.81 2.48
N LYS A 425 25.22 15.98 2.74
CA LYS A 425 24.11 15.18 2.19
C LYS A 425 23.00 16.07 1.65
N ILE A 426 22.18 15.48 0.80
CA ILE A 426 20.93 16.06 0.35
C ILE A 426 19.86 14.96 0.31
N ASP A 427 18.70 15.24 0.85
CA ASP A 427 17.49 14.46 0.65
C ASP A 427 16.53 15.17 -0.32
N VAL A 428 15.46 14.48 -0.70
CA VAL A 428 14.45 15.03 -1.62
C VAL A 428 13.82 16.30 -1.06
N ASN A 429 13.58 16.33 0.24
CA ASN A 429 12.96 17.48 0.90
C ASN A 429 13.87 18.71 0.84
N ASP A 430 15.17 18.54 1.13
CA ASP A 430 16.16 19.61 1.02
C ASP A 430 16.27 20.12 -0.44
N TYR A 431 16.24 19.21 -1.42
CA TYR A 431 16.30 19.57 -2.84
C TYR A 431 15.08 20.39 -3.26
N ILE A 432 13.86 19.99 -2.87
CA ILE A 432 12.63 20.71 -3.20
C ILE A 432 12.56 22.07 -2.49
N ALA A 433 13.05 22.16 -1.26
CA ALA A 433 13.14 23.44 -0.55
C ALA A 433 14.04 24.47 -1.26
N ALA A 434 14.99 24.02 -2.10
CA ALA A 434 15.84 24.89 -2.92
C ALA A 434 15.15 25.42 -4.20
N GLY A 435 13.88 25.02 -4.48
CA GLY A 435 13.02 25.61 -5.49
C GLY A 435 12.85 24.90 -6.83
N PRO A 436 13.18 23.56 -6.97
CA PRO A 436 12.85 22.86 -8.20
C PRO A 436 11.33 22.73 -8.40
N THR A 437 10.96 22.63 -9.66
CA THR A 437 9.58 22.52 -10.10
C THR A 437 9.22 21.08 -10.45
N ARG A 438 7.93 20.83 -10.74
CA ARG A 438 7.49 19.54 -11.27
C ARG A 438 8.24 19.14 -12.54
N GLU A 439 8.62 20.10 -13.37
CA GLU A 439 9.28 19.88 -14.66
C GLU A 439 10.68 19.32 -14.50
N ASP A 440 11.36 19.62 -13.37
CA ASP A 440 12.69 19.08 -13.06
C ASP A 440 12.67 17.57 -12.76
N PHE A 441 11.47 17.00 -12.52
CA PHE A 441 11.25 15.55 -12.29
C PHE A 441 10.51 14.86 -13.45
N ALA A 442 10.12 15.58 -14.51
CA ALA A 442 9.36 15.04 -15.64
C ALA A 442 10.26 14.30 -16.64
#